data_b92ddca148ac4f291c129220c09e22c5
#
_entry.id   b92ddca148ac4f291c129220c09e22c5
#
_cell.length_a   1.000
_cell.length_b   1.000
_cell.length_c   1.000
_cell.angle_alpha   90.00
_cell.angle_beta   90.00
_cell.angle_gamma   90.00
#
_symmetry.space_group_name_H-M   'P 1'
#
loop_
_entity.id
_entity.type
_entity.pdbx_description
1 polymer ?
#
loop_
_entity_poly.entity_id
_entity_poly.type
_entity_poly.pdbx_seq_one_letter_code
_entity_poly.pdbx_strand_id
1 'polypeptide(L)'
;MKTLPLALLPLLLATAAHAAPDPYAARVAKVLKATPLIDGHNDWPEALADKVKDQRWTVPLNRLDPATFHTDIERLRAGGVGGQFWSVWVSADLPELQQVKDTLEQIDLAHSFARRYPKDFAFVNTAAELRAAHKAGRVASLLGVEGGGQIDGSLAVLRSYRQLGASYLTLTHARTIAWADSATDNPQHDGLTPFGEAVVHELNRLGMLVDLSHVSEGTMLDALRVTKAPVIFSHSSARAICNTPRNVSDTVLKQVAANGGVVMVNYAPQYVSEARRIWSAARSGEIARYNAPPFNGLYIGDPEGAKKALADWEKANPEPVVTLSQVADHIDHIAKVAGVDHVGIGSDFDGVGSLPQGLSGVQTYPALLAELMRRGWSDADVAKLAGENVLRVMAAAEKVAAGMAGEPAGTGTVAGLDGVK
;
A
#
# COMPACT_ATOMS: atom_id res chain seq x y z
N MET A 1 -39.56 -65.04 -13.43
CA MET A 1 -38.37 -64.35 -12.85
C MET A 1 -37.52 -63.87 -14.00
N LYS A 2 -37.49 -62.60 -14.26
CA LYS A 2 -36.66 -62.01 -15.31
C LYS A 2 -35.51 -61.27 -14.63
N THR A 3 -34.28 -61.74 -14.87
CA THR A 3 -33.05 -61.16 -14.38
C THR A 3 -32.71 -59.95 -15.23
N LEU A 4 -32.61 -58.72 -14.60
CA LEU A 4 -32.03 -57.52 -15.20
C LEU A 4 -30.50 -57.59 -15.14
N PRO A 5 -29.78 -57.20 -16.18
CA PRO A 5 -28.34 -57.08 -16.13
C PRO A 5 -27.92 -55.76 -15.43
N LEU A 6 -26.98 -55.87 -14.50
CA LEU A 6 -26.32 -54.78 -13.82
C LEU A 6 -25.32 -54.13 -14.78
N ALA A 7 -25.59 -52.89 -15.22
CA ALA A 7 -24.64 -52.11 -16.02
C ALA A 7 -23.58 -51.49 -15.12
N LEU A 8 -22.34 -51.93 -15.20
CA LEU A 8 -21.19 -51.25 -14.59
C LEU A 8 -20.90 -49.96 -15.37
N LEU A 9 -21.11 -48.77 -14.72
CA LEU A 9 -20.65 -47.50 -15.20
C LEU A 9 -19.14 -47.38 -14.90
N PRO A 10 -18.29 -47.06 -15.88
CA PRO A 10 -16.87 -46.79 -15.59
C PRO A 10 -16.71 -45.47 -14.87
N LEU A 11 -16.11 -45.50 -13.69
CA LEU A 11 -15.71 -44.35 -12.91
C LEU A 11 -14.51 -43.68 -13.61
N LEU A 12 -14.73 -42.62 -14.37
CA LEU A 12 -13.66 -41.79 -14.92
C LEU A 12 -13.01 -41.04 -13.77
N LEU A 13 -11.87 -41.54 -13.28
CA LEU A 13 -10.97 -40.79 -12.44
C LEU A 13 -10.36 -39.64 -13.27
N ALA A 14 -10.90 -38.42 -13.09
CA ALA A 14 -10.26 -37.22 -13.58
C ALA A 14 -8.96 -37.03 -12.79
N THR A 15 -7.84 -37.38 -13.40
CA THR A 15 -6.50 -37.00 -12.90
C THR A 15 -6.41 -35.50 -13.00
N ALA A 16 -6.38 -34.80 -11.87
CA ALA A 16 -6.02 -33.39 -11.82
C ALA A 16 -4.63 -33.23 -12.44
N ALA A 17 -4.57 -32.66 -13.63
CA ALA A 17 -3.31 -32.31 -14.25
C ALA A 17 -2.61 -31.31 -13.33
N HIS A 18 -1.57 -31.74 -12.63
CA HIS A 18 -0.67 -30.82 -11.93
C HIS A 18 -0.03 -29.94 -13.00
N ALA A 19 -0.31 -28.65 -12.96
CA ALA A 19 0.39 -27.68 -13.80
C ALA A 19 1.91 -27.87 -13.56
N ALA A 20 2.69 -27.90 -14.63
CA ALA A 20 4.15 -27.96 -14.52
C ALA A 20 4.63 -26.79 -13.64
N PRO A 21 5.61 -27.00 -12.76
CA PRO A 21 6.16 -25.95 -11.92
C PRO A 21 6.66 -24.79 -12.80
N ASP A 22 6.41 -23.54 -12.37
CA ASP A 22 6.89 -22.37 -13.07
C ASP A 22 8.43 -22.45 -13.23
N PRO A 23 8.98 -22.34 -14.45
CA PRO A 23 10.42 -22.49 -14.69
C PRO A 23 11.27 -21.44 -13.95
N TYR A 24 10.65 -20.33 -13.52
CA TYR A 24 11.35 -19.28 -12.76
C TYR A 24 11.23 -19.44 -11.24
N ALA A 25 10.40 -20.34 -10.73
CA ALA A 25 10.16 -20.51 -9.29
C ALA A 25 11.46 -20.71 -8.47
N ALA A 26 12.38 -21.53 -8.98
CA ALA A 26 13.67 -21.76 -8.32
C ALA A 26 14.57 -20.50 -8.31
N ARG A 27 14.53 -19.69 -9.38
CA ARG A 27 15.29 -18.44 -9.45
C ARG A 27 14.71 -17.41 -8.47
N VAL A 28 13.38 -17.25 -8.43
CA VAL A 28 12.68 -16.38 -7.48
C VAL A 28 13.03 -16.79 -6.05
N ALA A 29 12.92 -18.07 -5.70
CA ALA A 29 13.26 -18.55 -4.37
C ALA A 29 14.71 -18.26 -3.98
N LYS A 30 15.65 -18.36 -4.93
CA LYS A 30 17.07 -18.00 -4.71
C LYS A 30 17.24 -16.52 -4.42
N VAL A 31 16.56 -15.64 -5.17
CA VAL A 31 16.58 -14.17 -4.94
C VAL A 31 16.01 -13.85 -3.57
N LEU A 32 14.83 -14.36 -3.23
CA LEU A 32 14.14 -14.07 -1.96
C LEU A 32 14.86 -14.64 -0.72
N LYS A 33 15.68 -15.67 -0.90
CA LYS A 33 16.55 -16.16 0.17
C LYS A 33 17.69 -15.18 0.50
N ALA A 34 18.17 -14.46 -0.49
CA ALA A 34 19.30 -13.52 -0.35
C ALA A 34 18.83 -12.09 -0.04
N THR A 35 17.70 -11.69 -0.60
CA THR A 35 17.13 -10.34 -0.52
C THR A 35 15.74 -10.39 0.12
N PRO A 36 15.45 -9.60 1.17
CA PRO A 36 14.10 -9.52 1.71
C PRO A 36 13.15 -8.97 0.66
N LEU A 37 12.01 -9.62 0.43
CA LEU A 37 10.89 -8.97 -0.22
C LEU A 37 10.29 -7.99 0.78
N ILE A 38 10.25 -6.71 0.39
CA ILE A 38 9.70 -5.62 1.21
C ILE A 38 8.48 -5.07 0.49
N ASP A 39 7.34 -5.15 1.17
CA ASP A 39 6.11 -4.52 0.72
C ASP A 39 5.90 -3.18 1.44
N GLY A 40 5.70 -2.13 0.66
CA GLY A 40 5.58 -0.75 1.14
C GLY A 40 4.28 -0.43 1.86
N HIS A 41 3.23 -1.26 1.68
CA HIS A 41 1.92 -0.95 2.24
C HIS A 41 1.01 -2.17 2.36
N ASN A 42 0.47 -2.37 3.57
CA ASN A 42 -0.48 -3.43 3.85
C ASN A 42 -1.37 -3.04 5.03
N ASP A 43 -2.69 -3.08 4.84
CA ASP A 43 -3.71 -2.60 5.79
C ASP A 43 -4.20 -3.67 6.75
N TRP A 44 -3.41 -4.71 6.98
CA TRP A 44 -3.81 -5.79 7.90
C TRP A 44 -4.22 -5.31 9.29
N PRO A 45 -3.56 -4.28 9.92
CA PRO A 45 -4.02 -3.76 11.22
C PRO A 45 -5.44 -3.19 11.16
N GLU A 46 -5.76 -2.41 10.12
CA GLU A 46 -7.11 -1.84 9.95
C GLU A 46 -8.14 -2.93 9.63
N ALA A 47 -7.81 -3.84 8.69
CA ALA A 47 -8.67 -4.96 8.35
C ALA A 47 -9.01 -5.85 9.57
N LEU A 48 -8.05 -6.08 10.48
CA LEU A 48 -8.32 -6.76 11.75
C LEU A 48 -9.25 -5.94 12.64
N ALA A 49 -9.03 -4.63 12.75
CA ALA A 49 -9.89 -3.76 13.56
C ALA A 49 -11.34 -3.73 13.05
N ASP A 50 -11.52 -3.65 11.73
CA ASP A 50 -12.85 -3.61 11.10
C ASP A 50 -13.56 -4.98 11.11
N LYS A 51 -12.90 -6.03 10.64
CA LYS A 51 -13.54 -7.32 10.35
C LYS A 51 -13.71 -8.21 11.59
N VAL A 52 -12.79 -8.14 12.56
CA VAL A 52 -12.87 -8.95 13.80
C VAL A 52 -13.03 -8.09 15.08
N LYS A 53 -13.04 -6.77 14.96
CA LYS A 53 -13.36 -5.81 16.02
C LYS A 53 -12.53 -6.07 17.31
N ASP A 54 -13.19 -6.23 18.45
CA ASP A 54 -12.51 -6.48 19.74
C ASP A 54 -11.69 -7.76 19.77
N GLN A 55 -11.96 -8.72 18.89
CA GLN A 55 -11.17 -9.94 18.78
C GLN A 55 -9.80 -9.71 18.12
N ARG A 56 -9.53 -8.52 17.52
CA ARG A 56 -8.25 -8.17 16.88
C ARG A 56 -7.02 -8.42 17.77
N TRP A 57 -7.20 -8.31 19.07
CA TRP A 57 -6.15 -8.54 20.05
C TRP A 57 -5.84 -10.02 20.34
N THR A 58 -6.79 -10.92 20.04
CA THR A 58 -6.73 -12.32 20.45
C THR A 58 -6.87 -13.32 19.31
N VAL A 59 -7.46 -12.94 18.17
CA VAL A 59 -7.62 -13.81 17.01
C VAL A 59 -6.27 -14.44 16.62
N PRO A 60 -6.22 -15.78 16.37
CA PRO A 60 -5.00 -16.43 15.88
C PRO A 60 -4.63 -15.90 14.49
N LEU A 61 -3.37 -15.41 14.34
CA LEU A 61 -2.89 -14.82 13.09
C LEU A 61 -2.18 -15.80 12.15
N ASN A 62 -2.05 -17.06 12.53
CA ASN A 62 -1.34 -18.07 11.74
C ASN A 62 -2.03 -18.35 10.41
N ARG A 63 -3.37 -18.48 10.44
CA ARG A 63 -4.21 -18.77 9.28
C ARG A 63 -5.54 -18.07 9.44
N LEU A 64 -5.81 -17.12 8.55
CA LEU A 64 -7.08 -16.39 8.48
C LEU A 64 -7.87 -16.83 7.24
N ASP A 65 -9.18 -16.57 7.25
CA ASP A 65 -10.03 -16.87 6.11
C ASP A 65 -9.58 -16.06 4.86
N PRO A 66 -9.16 -16.73 3.77
CA PRO A 66 -8.68 -16.05 2.57
C PRO A 66 -9.78 -15.30 1.79
N ALA A 67 -11.05 -15.57 2.08
CA ALA A 67 -12.17 -14.79 1.52
C ALA A 67 -12.33 -13.42 2.22
N THR A 68 -11.74 -13.28 3.41
CA THR A 68 -11.86 -12.08 4.24
C THR A 68 -10.55 -11.30 4.33
N PHE A 69 -9.41 -11.99 4.40
CA PHE A 69 -8.09 -11.40 4.58
C PHE A 69 -7.13 -11.82 3.48
N HIS A 70 -6.33 -10.88 3.02
CA HIS A 70 -5.25 -11.15 2.06
C HIS A 70 -3.95 -11.58 2.74
N THR A 71 -3.84 -11.36 4.05
CA THR A 71 -2.64 -11.55 4.86
C THR A 71 -2.88 -12.50 6.04
N ASP A 72 -1.94 -13.38 6.29
CA ASP A 72 -1.71 -14.12 7.54
C ASP A 72 -0.26 -14.63 7.58
N ILE A 73 0.17 -15.19 8.72
CA ILE A 73 1.56 -15.61 8.93
C ILE A 73 1.97 -16.72 7.95
N GLU A 74 1.11 -17.71 7.68
CA GLU A 74 1.43 -18.80 6.76
C GLU A 74 1.60 -18.27 5.32
N ARG A 75 0.74 -17.35 4.90
CA ARG A 75 0.82 -16.73 3.57
C ARG A 75 1.99 -15.77 3.42
N LEU A 76 2.34 -14.98 4.46
CA LEU A 76 3.56 -14.15 4.48
C LEU A 76 4.82 -15.00 4.25
N ARG A 77 4.91 -16.15 4.93
CA ARG A 77 6.01 -17.10 4.73
C ARG A 77 6.02 -17.69 3.32
N ALA A 78 4.86 -18.12 2.81
CA ALA A 78 4.71 -18.66 1.46
C ALA A 78 5.08 -17.62 0.38
N GLY A 79 4.78 -16.34 0.62
CA GLY A 79 5.14 -15.20 -0.25
C GLY A 79 6.59 -14.80 -0.17
N GLY A 80 7.36 -15.33 0.79
CA GLY A 80 8.76 -14.95 0.99
C GLY A 80 8.95 -13.53 1.52
N VAL A 81 7.93 -12.98 2.21
CA VAL A 81 7.98 -11.61 2.76
C VAL A 81 9.05 -11.52 3.83
N GLY A 82 10.02 -10.64 3.61
CA GLY A 82 11.14 -10.36 4.53
C GLY A 82 10.97 -9.05 5.30
N GLY A 83 10.17 -8.12 4.78
CA GLY A 83 9.83 -6.85 5.42
C GLY A 83 8.44 -6.37 5.00
N GLN A 84 7.70 -5.82 5.94
CA GLN A 84 6.36 -5.30 5.71
C GLN A 84 6.18 -3.96 6.42
N PHE A 85 5.78 -2.95 5.67
CA PHE A 85 5.23 -1.74 6.25
C PHE A 85 3.73 -1.96 6.50
N TRP A 86 3.37 -2.04 7.78
CA TRP A 86 1.98 -2.08 8.21
C TRP A 86 1.42 -0.67 8.16
N SER A 87 0.36 -0.49 7.40
CA SER A 87 -0.39 0.76 7.39
C SER A 87 -1.03 0.99 8.76
N VAL A 88 -0.91 2.21 9.24
CA VAL A 88 -1.63 2.77 10.38
C VAL A 88 -2.53 3.86 9.80
N TRP A 89 -3.66 3.41 9.25
CA TRP A 89 -4.63 4.28 8.59
C TRP A 89 -5.80 4.61 9.51
N VAL A 90 -6.24 5.85 9.44
CA VAL A 90 -7.45 6.34 10.12
C VAL A 90 -8.20 7.24 9.15
N SER A 91 -9.55 7.14 9.14
CA SER A 91 -10.37 7.96 8.26
C SER A 91 -10.13 9.46 8.45
N ALA A 92 -9.84 10.17 7.37
CA ALA A 92 -9.69 11.60 7.37
C ALA A 92 -11.00 12.37 7.58
N ASP A 93 -12.15 11.68 7.59
CA ASP A 93 -13.46 12.25 7.92
C ASP A 93 -13.72 12.33 9.44
N LEU A 94 -12.84 11.74 10.28
CA LEU A 94 -12.91 11.84 11.74
C LEU A 94 -12.31 13.16 12.23
N PRO A 95 -12.76 13.67 13.38
CA PRO A 95 -12.09 14.78 14.05
C PRO A 95 -10.62 14.49 14.31
N GLU A 96 -9.73 15.46 14.13
CA GLU A 96 -8.26 15.26 14.19
C GLU A 96 -7.79 14.63 15.51
N LEU A 97 -8.32 15.07 16.67
CA LEU A 97 -8.01 14.44 17.97
C LEU A 97 -8.42 12.95 18.02
N GLN A 98 -9.53 12.58 17.36
CA GLN A 98 -9.92 11.18 17.25
C GLN A 98 -8.96 10.41 16.35
N GLN A 99 -8.50 11.03 15.25
CA GLN A 99 -7.48 10.44 14.40
C GLN A 99 -6.20 10.13 15.19
N VAL A 100 -5.72 11.05 16.04
CA VAL A 100 -4.53 10.80 16.91
C VAL A 100 -4.77 9.60 17.83
N LYS A 101 -5.94 9.53 18.48
CA LYS A 101 -6.26 8.42 19.38
C LYS A 101 -6.27 7.08 18.65
N ASP A 102 -6.96 7.02 17.51
CA ASP A 102 -7.13 5.78 16.76
C ASP A 102 -5.80 5.32 16.12
N THR A 103 -4.94 6.28 15.74
CA THR A 103 -3.56 6.02 15.30
C THR A 103 -2.77 5.30 16.39
N LEU A 104 -2.83 5.76 17.64
CA LEU A 104 -2.14 5.13 18.76
C LEU A 104 -2.65 3.71 19.02
N GLU A 105 -3.96 3.47 18.90
CA GLU A 105 -4.53 2.12 19.03
C GLU A 105 -4.05 1.17 17.92
N GLN A 106 -3.95 1.64 16.67
CA GLN A 106 -3.44 0.82 15.58
C GLN A 106 -1.92 0.58 15.68
N ILE A 107 -1.15 1.55 16.15
CA ILE A 107 0.27 1.36 16.46
C ILE A 107 0.44 0.24 17.49
N ASP A 108 -0.34 0.24 18.59
CA ASP A 108 -0.26 -0.82 19.60
C ASP A 108 -0.71 -2.17 19.03
N LEU A 109 -1.75 -2.20 18.19
CA LEU A 109 -2.19 -3.41 17.50
C LEU A 109 -1.06 -4.01 16.65
N ALA A 110 -0.41 -3.21 15.81
CA ALA A 110 0.70 -3.67 15.00
C ALA A 110 1.89 -4.15 15.86
N HIS A 111 2.22 -3.47 16.94
CA HIS A 111 3.21 -3.94 17.92
C HIS A 111 2.81 -5.29 18.54
N SER A 112 1.51 -5.55 18.69
CA SER A 112 1.03 -6.83 19.25
C SER A 112 1.41 -8.03 18.38
N PHE A 113 1.62 -7.86 17.07
CA PHE A 113 2.05 -8.94 16.19
C PHE A 113 3.40 -9.53 16.63
N ALA A 114 4.41 -8.67 16.83
CA ALA A 114 5.73 -9.10 17.30
C ALA A 114 5.71 -9.61 18.75
N ARG A 115 4.85 -9.02 19.62
CA ARG A 115 4.70 -9.51 21.01
C ARG A 115 4.07 -10.91 21.05
N ARG A 116 3.05 -11.17 20.22
CA ARG A 116 2.32 -12.45 20.18
C ARG A 116 3.04 -13.53 19.39
N TYR A 117 3.78 -13.14 18.36
CA TYR A 117 4.47 -14.04 17.44
C TYR A 117 5.94 -13.67 17.24
N PRO A 118 6.77 -13.69 18.32
CA PRO A 118 8.16 -13.21 18.26
C PRO A 118 9.09 -14.09 17.42
N LYS A 119 8.63 -15.30 17.03
CA LYS A 119 9.36 -16.16 16.11
C LYS A 119 9.10 -15.80 14.64
N ASP A 120 8.00 -15.10 14.37
CA ASP A 120 7.55 -14.73 13.03
C ASP A 120 7.85 -13.28 12.68
N PHE A 121 7.71 -12.38 13.64
CA PHE A 121 7.86 -10.94 13.45
C PHE A 121 9.00 -10.37 14.31
N ALA A 122 9.63 -9.32 13.76
CA ALA A 122 10.55 -8.47 14.49
C ALA A 122 10.22 -7.00 14.17
N PHE A 123 9.92 -6.21 15.19
CA PHE A 123 9.81 -4.76 15.02
C PHE A 123 11.19 -4.17 14.76
N VAL A 124 11.30 -3.32 13.71
CA VAL A 124 12.57 -2.75 13.27
C VAL A 124 12.40 -1.28 12.89
N ASN A 125 13.49 -0.50 13.00
CA ASN A 125 13.48 0.92 12.68
C ASN A 125 14.56 1.32 11.65
N THR A 126 15.44 0.39 11.29
CA THR A 126 16.58 0.65 10.41
C THR A 126 16.72 -0.41 9.32
N ALA A 127 17.36 -0.03 8.22
CA ALA A 127 17.69 -0.96 7.13
C ALA A 127 18.57 -2.13 7.61
N ALA A 128 19.48 -1.88 8.53
CA ALA A 128 20.34 -2.91 9.11
C ALA A 128 19.56 -3.92 9.95
N GLU A 129 18.63 -3.45 10.79
CA GLU A 129 17.74 -4.31 11.59
C GLU A 129 16.82 -5.13 10.70
N LEU A 130 16.31 -4.55 9.59
CA LEU A 130 15.49 -5.26 8.61
C LEU A 130 16.26 -6.44 8.00
N ARG A 131 17.50 -6.22 7.54
CA ARG A 131 18.36 -7.30 7.04
C ARG A 131 18.63 -8.37 8.11
N ALA A 132 18.83 -7.96 9.34
CA ALA A 132 19.06 -8.89 10.46
C ALA A 132 17.82 -9.74 10.75
N ALA A 133 16.61 -9.15 10.74
CA ALA A 133 15.36 -9.86 10.92
C ALA A 133 15.12 -10.86 9.78
N HIS A 134 15.30 -10.47 8.51
CA HIS A 134 15.20 -11.37 7.37
C HIS A 134 16.19 -12.55 7.47
N LYS A 135 17.46 -12.27 7.79
CA LYS A 135 18.47 -13.31 8.00
C LYS A 135 18.10 -14.29 9.12
N ALA A 136 17.35 -13.82 10.12
CA ALA A 136 16.83 -14.65 11.20
C ALA A 136 15.53 -15.38 10.85
N GLY A 137 15.04 -15.28 9.61
CA GLY A 137 13.81 -15.92 9.13
C GLY A 137 12.52 -15.28 9.67
N ARG A 138 12.58 -14.01 10.08
CA ARG A 138 11.43 -13.24 10.57
C ARG A 138 11.04 -12.15 9.59
N VAL A 139 9.74 -11.81 9.55
CA VAL A 139 9.24 -10.65 8.84
C VAL A 139 9.58 -9.40 9.66
N ALA A 140 10.41 -8.54 9.10
CA ALA A 140 10.67 -7.22 9.67
C ALA A 140 9.41 -6.37 9.59
N SER A 141 8.88 -5.96 10.74
CA SER A 141 7.68 -5.13 10.86
C SER A 141 8.06 -3.67 11.03
N LEU A 142 7.55 -2.83 10.13
CA LEU A 142 7.69 -1.38 10.16
C LEU A 142 6.28 -0.76 10.21
N LEU A 143 6.17 0.49 10.63
CA LEU A 143 4.90 1.23 10.65
C LEU A 143 4.92 2.34 9.61
N GLY A 144 3.83 2.44 8.87
CA GLY A 144 3.55 3.56 7.99
C GLY A 144 2.29 4.30 8.45
N VAL A 145 2.45 5.53 8.92
CA VAL A 145 1.29 6.37 9.27
C VAL A 145 0.72 6.94 7.97
N GLU A 146 -0.52 6.57 7.64
CA GLU A 146 -1.15 6.90 6.38
C GLU A 146 -2.17 8.03 6.53
N GLY A 147 -1.69 9.25 6.36
CA GLY A 147 -2.49 10.46 6.38
C GLY A 147 -2.00 11.51 7.35
N GLY A 148 -1.64 12.68 6.83
CA GLY A 148 -1.08 13.78 7.62
C GLY A 148 -2.05 14.42 8.62
N GLY A 149 -3.37 14.23 8.47
CA GLY A 149 -4.35 14.64 9.46
C GLY A 149 -4.14 13.97 10.83
N GLN A 150 -3.54 12.78 10.83
CA GLN A 150 -3.25 12.02 12.05
C GLN A 150 -2.23 12.69 12.99
N ILE A 151 -1.50 13.72 12.54
CA ILE A 151 -0.62 14.49 13.44
C ILE A 151 -1.30 15.73 14.05
N ASP A 152 -2.56 16.02 13.73
CA ASP A 152 -3.34 17.17 14.25
C ASP A 152 -2.54 18.48 14.19
N GLY A 153 -1.90 18.77 13.04
CA GLY A 153 -1.07 19.97 12.86
C GLY A 153 0.10 20.09 13.85
N SER A 154 0.57 19.01 14.44
CA SER A 154 1.56 19.01 15.53
C SER A 154 2.83 18.23 15.21
N LEU A 155 3.96 18.92 15.06
CA LEU A 155 5.28 18.29 14.95
C LEU A 155 5.67 17.48 16.21
N ALA A 156 5.09 17.79 17.36
CA ALA A 156 5.32 17.03 18.60
C ALA A 156 4.64 15.64 18.53
N VAL A 157 3.43 15.56 17.97
CA VAL A 157 2.73 14.30 17.72
C VAL A 157 3.54 13.45 16.73
N LEU A 158 4.03 14.06 15.64
CA LEU A 158 4.91 13.37 14.68
C LEU A 158 6.15 12.77 15.35
N ARG A 159 6.83 13.52 16.23
CA ARG A 159 7.96 13.01 17.01
C ARG A 159 7.58 11.85 17.93
N SER A 160 6.39 11.91 18.53
CA SER A 160 5.88 10.84 19.38
C SER A 160 5.62 9.57 18.56
N TYR A 161 5.06 9.68 17.37
CA TYR A 161 4.90 8.53 16.47
C TYR A 161 6.25 7.92 16.08
N ARG A 162 7.28 8.75 15.82
CA ARG A 162 8.63 8.23 15.57
C ARG A 162 9.17 7.44 16.76
N GLN A 163 8.97 7.92 17.99
CA GLN A 163 9.37 7.20 19.20
C GLN A 163 8.63 5.87 19.36
N LEU A 164 7.38 5.79 18.88
CA LEU A 164 6.59 4.56 18.83
C LEU A 164 6.94 3.66 17.63
N GLY A 165 7.93 4.02 16.80
CA GLY A 165 8.43 3.19 15.71
C GLY A 165 7.85 3.50 14.34
N ALA A 166 7.14 4.62 14.15
CA ALA A 166 6.70 5.03 12.82
C ALA A 166 7.92 5.28 11.90
N SER A 167 7.89 4.67 10.73
CA SER A 167 8.98 4.69 9.74
C SER A 167 8.70 5.63 8.58
N TYR A 168 7.45 5.89 8.24
CA TYR A 168 7.04 6.94 7.29
C TYR A 168 5.78 7.67 7.74
N LEU A 169 5.53 8.82 7.12
CA LEU A 169 4.26 9.52 7.11
C LEU A 169 3.85 9.79 5.66
N THR A 170 2.66 9.31 5.25
CA THR A 170 1.99 9.74 4.02
C THR A 170 1.37 11.10 4.26
N LEU A 171 1.75 12.11 3.46
CA LEU A 171 1.43 13.51 3.79
C LEU A 171 -0.07 13.84 3.73
N THR A 172 -0.86 13.11 2.93
CA THR A 172 -2.34 13.15 2.94
C THR A 172 -2.88 11.74 2.72
N HIS A 173 -4.18 11.52 2.96
CA HIS A 173 -4.92 10.39 2.41
C HIS A 173 -5.96 10.91 1.39
N ALA A 174 -7.25 10.53 1.51
CA ALA A 174 -8.29 10.88 0.55
C ALA A 174 -8.72 12.37 0.59
N ARG A 175 -8.37 13.11 1.64
CA ARG A 175 -8.76 14.51 1.84
C ARG A 175 -7.56 15.44 1.79
N THR A 176 -7.77 16.62 1.19
CA THR A 176 -6.91 17.79 1.40
C THR A 176 -7.04 18.21 2.85
N ILE A 177 -5.91 18.46 3.49
CA ILE A 177 -5.80 18.84 4.90
C ILE A 177 -5.24 20.26 5.03
N ALA A 178 -5.16 20.79 6.23
CA ALA A 178 -4.79 22.19 6.46
C ALA A 178 -3.42 22.62 5.88
N TRP A 179 -2.55 21.67 5.53
CA TRP A 179 -1.18 21.95 5.10
C TRP A 179 -0.68 21.18 3.87
N ALA A 180 -1.51 20.35 3.25
CA ALA A 180 -1.15 19.59 2.04
C ALA A 180 -2.39 19.19 1.23
N ASP A 181 -2.29 19.24 -0.09
CA ASP A 181 -3.35 18.83 -1.02
C ASP A 181 -3.29 17.34 -1.34
N SER A 182 -4.45 16.69 -1.27
CA SER A 182 -4.68 15.30 -1.69
C SER A 182 -4.87 15.18 -3.20
N ALA A 183 -4.51 14.01 -3.76
CA ALA A 183 -4.78 13.66 -5.15
C ALA A 183 -6.27 13.47 -5.47
N THR A 184 -7.10 13.21 -4.47
CA THR A 184 -8.50 12.79 -4.64
C THR A 184 -9.51 13.76 -4.04
N ASP A 185 -9.06 14.97 -3.67
CA ASP A 185 -9.91 16.04 -3.15
C ASP A 185 -9.62 17.36 -3.87
N ASN A 186 -10.43 18.38 -3.60
CA ASN A 186 -10.22 19.72 -4.15
C ASN A 186 -8.94 20.32 -3.60
N PRO A 187 -8.03 20.84 -4.44
CA PRO A 187 -6.83 21.53 -3.97
C PRO A 187 -7.19 22.82 -3.25
N GLN A 188 -6.47 23.15 -2.19
CA GLN A 188 -6.63 24.37 -1.39
C GLN A 188 -5.35 25.19 -1.30
N HIS A 189 -4.18 24.55 -1.53
CA HIS A 189 -2.87 25.13 -1.29
C HIS A 189 -1.96 25.14 -2.53
N ASP A 190 -2.40 24.47 -3.62
CA ASP A 190 -1.60 24.20 -4.82
C ASP A 190 -0.30 23.44 -4.50
N GLY A 191 -0.33 22.63 -3.44
CA GLY A 191 0.79 21.82 -2.97
C GLY A 191 0.90 21.79 -1.44
N LEU A 192 2.10 22.08 -0.92
CA LEU A 192 2.40 22.19 0.51
C LEU A 192 2.30 23.65 0.99
N THR A 193 1.75 23.85 2.19
CA THR A 193 1.92 25.11 2.92
C THR A 193 3.31 25.20 3.57
N PRO A 194 3.73 26.37 4.14
CA PRO A 194 4.94 26.48 4.95
C PRO A 194 5.00 25.48 6.11
N PHE A 195 3.86 25.14 6.74
CA PHE A 195 3.81 24.08 7.75
C PHE A 195 4.05 22.70 7.13
N GLY A 196 3.49 22.43 5.97
CA GLY A 196 3.75 21.19 5.21
C GLY A 196 5.24 21.01 4.88
N GLU A 197 5.93 22.07 4.47
CA GLU A 197 7.39 22.05 4.28
C GLU A 197 8.14 21.78 5.60
N ALA A 198 7.68 22.34 6.73
CA ALA A 198 8.24 22.06 8.04
C ALA A 198 8.03 20.59 8.47
N VAL A 199 6.91 19.96 8.10
CA VAL A 199 6.68 18.52 8.31
C VAL A 199 7.69 17.70 7.52
N VAL A 200 7.93 18.01 6.24
CA VAL A 200 8.93 17.30 5.41
C VAL A 200 10.34 17.46 6.02
N HIS A 201 10.69 18.65 6.48
CA HIS A 201 11.97 18.88 7.14
C HIS A 201 12.10 18.05 8.43
N GLU A 202 11.06 18.02 9.26
CA GLU A 202 11.07 17.27 10.53
C GLU A 202 11.14 15.75 10.29
N LEU A 203 10.45 15.23 9.25
CA LEU A 203 10.58 13.82 8.82
C LEU A 203 12.04 13.48 8.48
N ASN A 204 12.71 14.35 7.71
CA ASN A 204 14.12 14.17 7.37
C ASN A 204 15.00 14.16 8.63
N ARG A 205 14.78 15.10 9.56
CA ARG A 205 15.51 15.19 10.83
C ARG A 205 15.32 13.95 11.72
N LEU A 206 14.12 13.37 11.68
CA LEU A 206 13.77 12.16 12.44
C LEU A 206 14.23 10.85 11.77
N GLY A 207 14.68 10.90 10.52
CA GLY A 207 14.98 9.70 9.74
C GLY A 207 13.72 8.90 9.39
N MET A 208 12.58 9.58 9.33
CA MET A 208 11.34 9.03 8.78
C MET A 208 11.29 9.28 7.28
N LEU A 209 10.73 8.33 6.54
CA LEU A 209 10.55 8.47 5.10
C LEU A 209 9.36 9.42 4.83
N VAL A 210 9.54 10.30 3.84
CA VAL A 210 8.46 11.13 3.29
C VAL A 210 7.73 10.28 2.27
N ASP A 211 6.48 9.93 2.54
CA ASP A 211 5.65 9.15 1.62
C ASP A 211 4.71 10.06 0.83
N LEU A 212 4.79 9.94 -0.50
CA LEU A 212 4.06 10.76 -1.46
C LEU A 212 2.90 10.00 -2.14
N SER A 213 2.54 8.83 -1.65
CA SER A 213 1.26 8.20 -2.03
C SER A 213 0.10 9.10 -1.61
N HIS A 214 -1.01 9.09 -2.33
CA HIS A 214 -2.22 9.89 -2.09
C HIS A 214 -2.14 11.41 -2.31
N VAL A 215 -0.96 12.00 -2.36
CA VAL A 215 -0.85 13.46 -2.44
C VAL A 215 -1.07 13.98 -3.87
N SER A 216 -1.48 15.23 -4.00
CA SER A 216 -1.60 15.92 -5.30
C SER A 216 -0.24 16.04 -6.00
N GLU A 217 -0.23 16.22 -7.32
CA GLU A 217 1.04 16.43 -8.04
C GLU A 217 1.78 17.68 -7.58
N GLY A 218 1.06 18.76 -7.20
CA GLY A 218 1.66 19.94 -6.56
C GLY A 218 2.40 19.59 -5.27
N THR A 219 1.75 18.81 -4.41
CA THR A 219 2.38 18.33 -3.15
C THR A 219 3.58 17.42 -3.42
N MET A 220 3.53 16.54 -4.45
CA MET A 220 4.69 15.72 -4.87
C MET A 220 5.88 16.60 -5.24
N LEU A 221 5.65 17.63 -6.06
CA LEU A 221 6.70 18.52 -6.55
C LEU A 221 7.29 19.38 -5.44
N ASP A 222 6.46 19.91 -4.55
CA ASP A 222 6.92 20.69 -3.40
C ASP A 222 7.74 19.83 -2.43
N ALA A 223 7.26 18.65 -2.08
CA ALA A 223 8.00 17.73 -1.21
C ALA A 223 9.36 17.34 -1.83
N LEU A 224 9.41 17.06 -3.14
CA LEU A 224 10.66 16.77 -3.86
C LEU A 224 11.62 17.97 -3.89
N ARG A 225 11.10 19.21 -3.90
CA ARG A 225 11.89 20.43 -3.86
C ARG A 225 12.54 20.67 -2.49
N VAL A 226 11.84 20.35 -1.40
CA VAL A 226 12.29 20.73 -0.04
C VAL A 226 12.96 19.60 0.72
N THR A 227 12.72 18.33 0.35
CA THR A 227 13.31 17.18 1.04
C THR A 227 14.81 17.09 0.88
N LYS A 228 15.51 16.72 1.96
CA LYS A 228 16.94 16.41 1.96
C LYS A 228 17.21 14.90 1.77
N ALA A 229 16.19 14.06 2.01
CA ALA A 229 16.27 12.60 1.92
C ALA A 229 15.53 12.09 0.68
N PRO A 230 15.88 10.90 0.16
CA PRO A 230 15.06 10.24 -0.83
C PRO A 230 13.64 9.97 -0.32
N VAL A 231 12.65 10.23 -1.19
CA VAL A 231 11.22 9.99 -0.88
C VAL A 231 10.80 8.58 -1.25
N ILE A 232 9.63 8.17 -0.75
CA ILE A 232 8.93 6.97 -1.20
C ILE A 232 7.54 7.32 -1.74
N PHE A 233 7.02 6.45 -2.58
CA PHE A 233 5.61 6.26 -2.81
C PHE A 233 5.31 4.86 -2.31
N SER A 234 4.71 4.74 -1.14
CA SER A 234 4.49 3.45 -0.48
C SER A 234 3.60 2.51 -1.28
N HIS A 235 2.65 3.07 -2.08
CA HIS A 235 1.73 2.32 -2.92
C HIS A 235 1.12 3.21 -4.02
N SER A 236 1.85 3.43 -5.12
CA SER A 236 1.40 4.21 -6.28
C SER A 236 1.88 3.59 -7.58
N SER A 237 1.10 3.75 -8.65
CA SER A 237 1.40 3.17 -9.96
C SER A 237 1.73 4.25 -11.01
N ALA A 238 1.86 3.90 -12.30
CA ALA A 238 2.22 4.83 -13.37
C ALA A 238 0.98 5.48 -14.00
N ARG A 239 0.92 6.82 -14.01
CA ARG A 239 -0.22 7.57 -14.61
C ARG A 239 -0.31 7.38 -16.13
N ALA A 240 0.81 7.15 -16.80
CA ALA A 240 0.82 6.90 -18.24
C ALA A 240 0.06 5.63 -18.65
N ILE A 241 -0.09 4.65 -17.74
CA ILE A 241 -0.84 3.41 -17.99
C ILE A 241 -2.29 3.53 -17.54
N CYS A 242 -2.52 4.07 -16.34
CA CYS A 242 -3.86 4.32 -15.81
C CYS A 242 -3.95 5.77 -15.34
N ASN A 243 -4.73 6.58 -16.04
CA ASN A 243 -4.79 8.03 -15.87
C ASN A 243 -5.65 8.44 -14.67
N THR A 244 -5.15 8.14 -13.49
CA THR A 244 -5.71 8.58 -12.21
C THR A 244 -4.72 9.50 -11.49
N PRO A 245 -5.18 10.54 -10.76
CA PRO A 245 -4.29 11.38 -9.98
C PRO A 245 -3.57 10.62 -8.83
N ARG A 246 -4.05 9.43 -8.44
CA ARG A 246 -3.36 8.52 -7.50
C ARG A 246 -2.06 7.95 -8.05
N ASN A 247 -1.87 7.96 -9.36
CA ASN A 247 -0.69 7.44 -10.04
C ASN A 247 0.31 8.56 -10.34
N VAL A 248 1.59 8.17 -10.43
CA VAL A 248 2.72 9.07 -10.59
C VAL A 248 2.92 9.40 -12.07
N SER A 249 3.02 10.69 -12.41
CA SER A 249 3.30 11.14 -13.78
C SER A 249 4.77 10.90 -14.16
N ASP A 250 5.06 10.78 -15.46
CA ASP A 250 6.43 10.60 -15.96
C ASP A 250 7.35 11.79 -15.59
N THR A 251 6.77 12.97 -15.43
CA THR A 251 7.49 14.16 -14.94
C THR A 251 7.96 13.95 -13.51
N VAL A 252 7.08 13.49 -12.63
CA VAL A 252 7.42 13.19 -11.23
C VAL A 252 8.34 11.98 -11.14
N LEU A 253 8.14 10.92 -11.93
CA LEU A 253 9.03 9.75 -11.97
C LEU A 253 10.50 10.14 -12.23
N LYS A 254 10.74 11.07 -13.16
CA LYS A 254 12.09 11.58 -13.44
C LYS A 254 12.69 12.35 -12.25
N GLN A 255 11.87 13.10 -11.51
CA GLN A 255 12.32 13.81 -10.31
C GLN A 255 12.58 12.85 -9.14
N VAL A 256 11.78 11.78 -8.99
CA VAL A 256 12.03 10.70 -8.02
C VAL A 256 13.37 10.03 -8.31
N ALA A 257 13.70 9.78 -9.60
CA ALA A 257 14.99 9.24 -9.98
C ALA A 257 16.14 10.17 -9.58
N ALA A 258 16.02 11.48 -9.85
CA ALA A 258 17.00 12.48 -9.47
C ALA A 258 17.15 12.63 -7.94
N ASN A 259 16.07 12.48 -7.18
CA ASN A 259 16.05 12.50 -5.72
C ASN A 259 16.64 11.22 -5.10
N GLY A 260 16.72 10.13 -5.85
CA GLY A 260 17.12 8.81 -5.35
C GLY A 260 16.00 8.01 -4.68
N GLY A 261 14.75 8.44 -4.82
CA GLY A 261 13.57 7.81 -4.23
C GLY A 261 13.14 6.50 -4.86
N VAL A 262 11.98 5.96 -4.44
CA VAL A 262 11.40 4.72 -4.96
C VAL A 262 9.87 4.82 -5.04
N VAL A 263 9.29 4.31 -6.14
CA VAL A 263 7.84 4.16 -6.33
C VAL A 263 7.51 2.68 -6.18
N MET A 264 6.72 2.35 -5.18
CA MET A 264 6.26 0.98 -4.91
C MET A 264 4.88 0.80 -5.51
N VAL A 265 4.75 -0.19 -6.43
CA VAL A 265 3.57 -0.34 -7.30
C VAL A 265 2.38 -0.90 -6.53
N ASN A 266 1.26 -0.19 -6.61
CA ASN A 266 -0.05 -0.53 -6.02
C ASN A 266 -0.79 -1.59 -6.86
N TYR A 267 -1.58 -2.46 -6.21
CA TYR A 267 -2.35 -3.51 -6.87
C TYR A 267 -3.85 -3.22 -6.97
N ALA A 268 -4.34 -2.10 -6.43
CA ALA A 268 -5.74 -1.74 -6.54
C ALA A 268 -6.20 -1.68 -8.01
N PRO A 269 -7.19 -2.48 -8.43
CA PRO A 269 -7.54 -2.65 -9.84
C PRO A 269 -7.86 -1.34 -10.58
N GLN A 270 -8.49 -0.39 -9.90
CA GLN A 270 -8.83 0.92 -10.47
C GLN A 270 -7.61 1.85 -10.67
N TYR A 271 -6.46 1.53 -10.10
CA TYR A 271 -5.20 2.25 -10.31
C TYR A 271 -4.25 1.50 -11.26
N VAL A 272 -4.58 0.23 -11.57
CA VAL A 272 -3.81 -0.62 -12.48
C VAL A 272 -4.40 -0.60 -13.90
N SER A 273 -5.72 -0.57 -14.06
CA SER A 273 -6.38 -0.67 -15.37
C SER A 273 -7.24 0.54 -15.65
N GLU A 274 -6.96 1.23 -16.75
CA GLU A 274 -7.78 2.35 -17.21
C GLU A 274 -9.23 1.93 -17.50
N ALA A 275 -9.45 0.75 -18.09
CA ALA A 275 -10.78 0.21 -18.30
C ALA A 275 -11.52 -0.02 -16.97
N ARG A 276 -10.81 -0.54 -15.95
CA ARG A 276 -11.38 -0.73 -14.61
C ARG A 276 -11.66 0.61 -13.93
N ARG A 277 -10.79 1.60 -14.07
CA ARG A 277 -10.99 2.96 -13.54
C ARG A 277 -12.27 3.59 -14.10
N ILE A 278 -12.43 3.52 -15.42
CA ILE A 278 -13.63 4.05 -16.12
C ILE A 278 -14.89 3.31 -15.64
N TRP A 279 -14.84 1.99 -15.55
CA TRP A 279 -15.96 1.20 -15.04
C TRP A 279 -16.30 1.56 -13.59
N SER A 280 -15.30 1.70 -12.71
CA SER A 280 -15.50 2.08 -11.32
C SER A 280 -16.13 3.47 -11.18
N ALA A 281 -15.72 4.43 -12.02
CA ALA A 281 -16.33 5.77 -12.07
C ALA A 281 -17.79 5.72 -12.53
N ALA A 282 -18.09 4.92 -13.56
CA ALA A 282 -19.46 4.74 -14.07
C ALA A 282 -20.35 4.07 -13.01
N ARG A 283 -19.86 3.04 -12.31
CA ARG A 283 -20.55 2.38 -11.21
C ARG A 283 -20.87 3.35 -10.06
N SER A 284 -19.90 4.17 -9.67
CA SER A 284 -20.08 5.19 -8.64
C SER A 284 -21.12 6.24 -9.06
N GLY A 285 -21.10 6.65 -10.32
CA GLY A 285 -22.11 7.55 -10.88
C GLY A 285 -23.52 6.95 -10.86
N GLU A 286 -23.63 5.64 -11.15
CA GLU A 286 -24.91 4.93 -11.09
C GLU A 286 -25.46 4.87 -9.65
N ILE A 287 -24.61 4.55 -8.66
CA ILE A 287 -24.98 4.58 -7.23
C ILE A 287 -25.43 6.00 -6.82
N ALA A 288 -24.71 7.04 -7.27
CA ALA A 288 -25.08 8.42 -6.96
C ALA A 288 -26.45 8.79 -7.51
N ARG A 289 -26.84 8.30 -8.69
CA ARG A 289 -28.18 8.52 -9.26
C ARG A 289 -29.30 7.90 -8.38
N TYR A 290 -29.03 6.82 -7.67
CA TYR A 290 -30.03 6.18 -6.82
C TYR A 290 -30.34 7.01 -5.57
N ASN A 291 -29.35 7.71 -5.05
CA ASN A 291 -29.38 8.42 -3.78
C ASN A 291 -29.13 9.94 -3.90
N ALA A 292 -29.32 10.53 -5.08
CA ALA A 292 -28.99 11.92 -5.34
C ALA A 292 -29.73 12.89 -4.37
N PRO A 293 -28.98 13.73 -3.61
CA PRO A 293 -29.57 14.74 -2.77
C PRO A 293 -30.14 15.92 -3.58
N PRO A 294 -31.06 16.74 -3.01
CA PRO A 294 -31.71 16.61 -1.70
C PRO A 294 -33.00 15.78 -1.73
N PHE A 295 -33.39 15.07 -2.69
CA PHE A 295 -34.57 14.19 -2.82
C PHE A 295 -34.78 13.79 -4.28
N ASN A 296 -33.71 13.83 -5.07
CA ASN A 296 -33.75 13.54 -6.51
C ASN A 296 -33.28 12.10 -6.81
N GLY A 297 -33.00 11.28 -5.79
CA GLY A 297 -32.60 9.88 -6.00
C GLY A 297 -33.73 9.03 -6.57
N LEU A 298 -33.40 8.12 -7.47
CA LEU A 298 -34.40 7.27 -8.15
C LEU A 298 -35.02 6.23 -7.22
N TYR A 299 -34.37 5.92 -6.10
CA TYR A 299 -34.79 4.88 -5.14
C TYR A 299 -34.85 5.40 -3.70
N ILE A 300 -35.31 6.64 -3.50
CA ILE A 300 -35.46 7.21 -2.16
C ILE A 300 -36.47 6.37 -1.37
N GLY A 301 -36.02 5.83 -0.21
CA GLY A 301 -36.86 4.99 0.65
C GLY A 301 -37.02 3.54 0.15
N ASP A 302 -36.35 3.16 -0.94
CA ASP A 302 -36.38 1.79 -1.50
C ASP A 302 -34.94 1.23 -1.67
N PRO A 303 -34.26 0.83 -0.59
CA PRO A 303 -32.91 0.29 -0.66
C PRO A 303 -32.82 -1.04 -1.43
N GLU A 304 -33.88 -1.86 -1.40
CA GLU A 304 -33.89 -3.14 -2.12
C GLU A 304 -34.06 -2.91 -3.63
N GLY A 305 -34.84 -1.92 -4.05
CA GLY A 305 -34.92 -1.49 -5.45
C GLY A 305 -33.60 -0.96 -5.95
N ALA A 306 -32.90 -0.13 -5.18
CA ALA A 306 -31.57 0.37 -5.50
C ALA A 306 -30.54 -0.75 -5.66
N LYS A 307 -30.52 -1.72 -4.75
CA LYS A 307 -29.63 -2.89 -4.80
C LYS A 307 -29.89 -3.74 -6.05
N LYS A 308 -31.17 -4.00 -6.36
CA LYS A 308 -31.55 -4.73 -7.55
C LYS A 308 -31.13 -3.99 -8.82
N ALA A 309 -31.38 -2.69 -8.91
CA ALA A 309 -31.02 -1.87 -10.06
C ALA A 309 -29.49 -1.86 -10.27
N LEU A 310 -28.70 -1.77 -9.22
CA LEU A 310 -27.24 -1.85 -9.30
C LEU A 310 -26.78 -3.23 -9.81
N ALA A 311 -27.37 -4.32 -9.32
CA ALA A 311 -27.06 -5.67 -9.82
C ALA A 311 -27.42 -5.86 -11.30
N ASP A 312 -28.55 -5.31 -11.73
CA ASP A 312 -28.97 -5.32 -13.14
C ASP A 312 -28.00 -4.48 -14.02
N TRP A 313 -27.53 -3.33 -13.52
CA TRP A 313 -26.53 -2.51 -14.19
C TRP A 313 -25.17 -3.24 -14.29
N GLU A 314 -24.68 -3.84 -13.21
CA GLU A 314 -23.42 -4.63 -13.18
C GLU A 314 -23.48 -5.83 -14.15
N LYS A 315 -24.64 -6.47 -14.25
CA LYS A 315 -24.84 -7.56 -15.21
C LYS A 315 -24.78 -7.07 -16.67
N ALA A 316 -25.31 -5.88 -16.95
CA ALA A 316 -25.27 -5.26 -18.27
C ALA A 316 -23.89 -4.66 -18.61
N ASN A 317 -23.13 -4.31 -17.59
CA ASN A 317 -21.80 -3.70 -17.64
C ASN A 317 -20.80 -4.55 -16.84
N PRO A 318 -20.33 -5.70 -17.34
CA PRO A 318 -19.47 -6.59 -16.60
C PRO A 318 -18.15 -5.90 -16.19
N GLU A 319 -17.75 -6.17 -14.96
CA GLU A 319 -16.52 -5.62 -14.38
C GLU A 319 -15.29 -6.06 -15.18
N PRO A 320 -14.43 -5.14 -15.65
CA PRO A 320 -13.20 -5.50 -16.35
C PRO A 320 -12.25 -6.27 -15.44
N VAL A 321 -11.78 -7.40 -15.91
CA VAL A 321 -10.77 -8.22 -15.22
C VAL A 321 -9.42 -7.51 -15.29
N VAL A 322 -8.79 -7.35 -14.13
CA VAL A 322 -7.40 -6.87 -14.01
C VAL A 322 -6.50 -8.05 -13.66
N THR A 323 -5.28 -8.06 -14.17
CA THR A 323 -4.38 -9.21 -14.07
C THR A 323 -3.02 -8.83 -13.46
N LEU A 324 -2.32 -9.81 -12.91
CA LEU A 324 -0.93 -9.71 -12.49
C LEU A 324 -0.02 -9.13 -13.60
N SER A 325 -0.27 -9.50 -14.86
CA SER A 325 0.50 -8.99 -16.00
C SER A 325 0.36 -7.47 -16.15
N GLN A 326 -0.84 -6.91 -15.90
CA GLN A 326 -1.03 -5.45 -15.94
C GLN A 326 -0.32 -4.74 -14.77
N VAL A 327 -0.20 -5.37 -13.61
CA VAL A 327 0.66 -4.84 -12.53
C VAL A 327 2.12 -4.83 -12.95
N ALA A 328 2.60 -5.88 -13.61
CA ALA A 328 3.94 -5.92 -14.17
C ALA A 328 4.18 -4.85 -15.25
N ASP A 329 3.15 -4.45 -16.02
CA ASP A 329 3.26 -3.35 -16.99
C ASP A 329 3.61 -2.02 -16.31
N HIS A 330 3.03 -1.73 -15.14
CA HIS A 330 3.38 -0.54 -14.34
C HIS A 330 4.82 -0.60 -13.84
N ILE A 331 5.28 -1.77 -13.37
CA ILE A 331 6.66 -1.98 -12.92
C ILE A 331 7.62 -1.73 -14.09
N ASP A 332 7.36 -2.30 -15.26
CA ASP A 332 8.16 -2.10 -16.47
C ASP A 332 8.19 -0.62 -16.90
N HIS A 333 7.06 0.08 -16.84
CA HIS A 333 6.99 1.50 -17.20
C HIS A 333 7.80 2.37 -16.24
N ILE A 334 7.67 2.19 -14.92
CA ILE A 334 8.43 2.95 -13.92
C ILE A 334 9.92 2.65 -14.08
N ALA A 335 10.30 1.38 -14.23
CA ALA A 335 11.70 1.01 -14.47
C ALA A 335 12.26 1.62 -15.77
N LYS A 336 11.45 1.75 -16.82
CA LYS A 336 11.85 2.39 -18.08
C LYS A 336 12.04 3.90 -17.94
N VAL A 337 11.19 4.59 -17.17
CA VAL A 337 11.19 6.07 -17.06
C VAL A 337 12.16 6.55 -15.98
N ALA A 338 12.12 5.94 -14.81
CA ALA A 338 12.93 6.33 -13.65
C ALA A 338 14.20 5.49 -13.48
N GLY A 339 14.25 4.30 -14.06
CA GLY A 339 15.31 3.32 -13.83
C GLY A 339 14.90 2.24 -12.84
N VAL A 340 15.51 1.05 -12.99
CA VAL A 340 15.23 -0.12 -12.15
C VAL A 340 15.52 0.11 -10.66
N ASP A 341 16.38 1.07 -10.33
CA ASP A 341 16.74 1.44 -8.96
C ASP A 341 15.64 2.23 -8.23
N HIS A 342 14.57 2.60 -8.93
CA HIS A 342 13.52 3.50 -8.43
C HIS A 342 12.12 2.87 -8.42
N VAL A 343 12.01 1.55 -8.52
CA VAL A 343 10.74 0.82 -8.47
C VAL A 343 10.76 -0.23 -7.37
N GLY A 344 9.59 -0.46 -6.74
CA GLY A 344 9.39 -1.41 -5.66
C GLY A 344 7.97 -1.99 -5.66
N ILE A 345 7.61 -2.69 -4.60
CA ILE A 345 6.32 -3.33 -4.37
C ILE A 345 5.59 -2.64 -3.22
N GLY A 346 4.35 -2.21 -3.45
CA GLY A 346 3.47 -1.61 -2.45
C GLY A 346 2.05 -2.08 -2.69
N SER A 347 1.73 -3.29 -2.22
CA SER A 347 0.60 -4.08 -2.70
C SER A 347 -0.77 -3.48 -2.40
N ASP A 348 -0.93 -2.81 -1.27
CA ASP A 348 -2.21 -2.37 -0.74
C ASP A 348 -3.13 -3.56 -0.37
N PHE A 349 -2.52 -4.72 -0.02
CA PHE A 349 -3.28 -5.85 0.48
C PHE A 349 -4.01 -5.50 1.78
N ASP A 350 -5.19 -6.05 1.95
CA ASP A 350 -6.16 -5.80 3.01
C ASP A 350 -6.82 -4.40 3.00
N GLY A 351 -6.29 -3.40 2.21
CA GLY A 351 -6.87 -2.08 2.01
C GLY A 351 -7.82 -1.98 0.81
N VAL A 352 -7.89 -3.02 -0.04
CA VAL A 352 -8.69 -2.99 -1.28
C VAL A 352 -9.78 -4.05 -1.31
N GLY A 353 -10.92 -3.73 -1.91
CA GLY A 353 -12.08 -4.62 -1.97
C GLY A 353 -12.01 -5.69 -3.07
N SER A 354 -11.07 -5.59 -4.01
CA SER A 354 -10.83 -6.58 -5.06
C SER A 354 -9.37 -6.55 -5.50
N LEU A 355 -8.89 -7.65 -6.08
CA LEU A 355 -7.50 -7.84 -6.44
C LEU A 355 -7.34 -8.25 -7.90
N PRO A 356 -6.18 -7.98 -8.53
CA PRO A 356 -5.86 -8.50 -9.85
C PRO A 356 -5.81 -10.04 -9.86
N GLN A 357 -6.31 -10.64 -10.92
CA GLN A 357 -6.21 -12.08 -11.11
C GLN A 357 -4.73 -12.52 -11.10
N GLY A 358 -4.41 -13.48 -10.25
CA GLY A 358 -3.04 -13.95 -9.99
C GLY A 358 -2.36 -13.31 -8.78
N LEU A 359 -3.00 -12.29 -8.15
CA LEU A 359 -2.51 -11.60 -6.95
C LEU A 359 -3.56 -11.65 -5.82
N SER A 360 -3.88 -12.85 -5.32
CA SER A 360 -4.96 -13.07 -4.36
C SER A 360 -4.59 -12.85 -2.89
N GLY A 361 -3.37 -12.41 -2.59
CA GLY A 361 -2.85 -12.16 -1.25
C GLY A 361 -1.33 -12.25 -1.21
N VAL A 362 -0.76 -12.02 -0.05
CA VAL A 362 0.70 -11.92 0.17
C VAL A 362 1.50 -13.15 -0.28
N GLN A 363 0.90 -14.33 -0.38
CA GLN A 363 1.55 -15.55 -0.87
C GLN A 363 1.85 -15.52 -2.38
N THR A 364 1.32 -14.57 -3.12
CA THR A 364 1.41 -14.51 -4.58
C THR A 364 2.53 -13.63 -5.12
N TYR A 365 3.29 -12.95 -4.28
CA TYR A 365 4.45 -12.18 -4.72
C TYR A 365 5.45 -12.97 -5.60
N PRO A 366 5.76 -14.25 -5.30
CA PRO A 366 6.63 -15.03 -6.18
C PRO A 366 6.13 -15.15 -7.61
N ALA A 367 4.80 -15.16 -7.84
CA ALA A 367 4.24 -15.21 -9.18
C ALA A 367 4.49 -13.91 -9.97
N LEU A 368 4.42 -12.74 -9.32
CA LEU A 368 4.75 -11.45 -9.93
C LEU A 368 6.24 -11.37 -10.29
N LEU A 369 7.12 -11.82 -9.39
CA LEU A 369 8.57 -11.85 -9.66
C LEU A 369 8.91 -12.81 -10.80
N ALA A 370 8.24 -13.97 -10.88
CA ALA A 370 8.39 -14.91 -11.99
C ALA A 370 7.93 -14.31 -13.33
N GLU A 371 6.84 -13.53 -13.33
CA GLU A 371 6.38 -12.79 -14.52
C GLU A 371 7.43 -11.79 -15.00
N LEU A 372 8.03 -11.01 -14.11
CA LEU A 372 9.09 -10.08 -14.47
C LEU A 372 10.33 -10.79 -15.04
N MET A 373 10.72 -11.92 -14.44
CA MET A 373 11.81 -12.76 -15.02
C MET A 373 11.45 -13.29 -16.41
N ARG A 374 10.18 -13.63 -16.65
CA ARG A 374 9.67 -14.06 -17.96
C ARG A 374 9.72 -12.94 -18.99
N ARG A 375 9.58 -11.68 -18.53
CA ARG A 375 9.75 -10.46 -19.34
C ARG A 375 11.20 -10.07 -19.55
N GLY A 376 12.17 -10.81 -18.99
CA GLY A 376 13.60 -10.60 -19.19
C GLY A 376 14.32 -9.90 -18.05
N TRP A 377 13.68 -9.66 -16.92
CA TRP A 377 14.33 -9.11 -15.73
C TRP A 377 15.41 -10.08 -15.22
N SER A 378 16.59 -9.54 -14.92
CA SER A 378 17.67 -10.30 -14.32
C SER A 378 17.38 -10.59 -12.83
N ASP A 379 18.09 -11.59 -12.24
CA ASP A 379 18.03 -11.85 -10.79
C ASP A 379 18.40 -10.60 -9.97
N ALA A 380 19.34 -9.80 -10.46
CA ALA A 380 19.77 -8.55 -9.83
C ALA A 380 18.68 -7.48 -9.88
N ASP A 381 17.98 -7.32 -11.00
CA ASP A 381 16.87 -6.35 -11.13
C ASP A 381 15.68 -6.76 -10.25
N VAL A 382 15.36 -8.05 -10.21
CA VAL A 382 14.32 -8.58 -9.31
C VAL A 382 14.71 -8.39 -7.85
N ALA A 383 15.97 -8.54 -7.45
CA ALA A 383 16.44 -8.26 -6.11
C ALA A 383 16.28 -6.77 -5.74
N LYS A 384 16.58 -5.86 -6.67
CA LYS A 384 16.38 -4.42 -6.50
C LYS A 384 14.91 -4.10 -6.25
N LEU A 385 14.01 -4.57 -7.12
CA LEU A 385 12.56 -4.41 -6.98
C LEU A 385 12.05 -5.02 -5.67
N ALA A 386 12.49 -6.24 -5.34
CA ALA A 386 12.00 -6.95 -4.17
C ALA A 386 12.30 -6.20 -2.87
N GLY A 387 13.47 -5.55 -2.73
CA GLY A 387 13.76 -4.86 -1.48
C GLY A 387 15.03 -4.03 -1.44
N GLU A 388 16.03 -4.27 -2.32
CA GLU A 388 17.29 -3.53 -2.23
C GLU A 388 17.09 -2.03 -2.46
N ASN A 389 16.14 -1.61 -3.32
CA ASN A 389 15.81 -0.21 -3.54
C ASN A 389 15.24 0.45 -2.28
N VAL A 390 14.32 -0.20 -1.59
CA VAL A 390 13.72 0.31 -0.34
C VAL A 390 14.79 0.39 0.75
N LEU A 391 15.64 -0.64 0.90
CA LEU A 391 16.75 -0.65 1.87
C LEU A 391 17.75 0.48 1.60
N ARG A 392 18.03 0.78 0.35
CA ARG A 392 18.87 1.93 -0.05
C ARG A 392 18.26 3.25 0.38
N VAL A 393 16.97 3.44 0.15
CA VAL A 393 16.24 4.66 0.53
C VAL A 393 16.20 4.81 2.04
N MET A 394 15.90 3.74 2.80
CA MET A 394 15.93 3.76 4.26
C MET A 394 17.32 4.18 4.79
N ALA A 395 18.38 3.52 4.31
CA ALA A 395 19.74 3.84 4.75
C ALA A 395 20.16 5.29 4.40
N ALA A 396 19.68 5.82 3.27
CA ALA A 396 19.94 7.20 2.88
C ALA A 396 19.20 8.21 3.79
N ALA A 397 17.95 7.93 4.17
CA ALA A 397 17.19 8.74 5.12
C ALA A 397 17.83 8.72 6.52
N GLU A 398 18.29 7.55 6.99
CA GLU A 398 19.05 7.42 8.23
C GLU A 398 20.34 8.27 8.21
N LYS A 399 21.06 8.27 7.09
CA LYS A 399 22.26 9.11 6.92
C LYS A 399 21.95 10.60 6.95
N VAL A 400 20.85 11.02 6.31
CA VAL A 400 20.40 12.43 6.34
C VAL A 400 20.08 12.83 7.78
N ALA A 401 19.30 12.03 8.50
CA ALA A 401 18.97 12.29 9.89
C ALA A 401 20.20 12.39 10.80
N ALA A 402 21.19 11.52 10.61
CA ALA A 402 22.46 11.61 11.33
C ALA A 402 23.19 12.93 11.05
N GLY A 403 23.15 13.43 9.81
CA GLY A 403 23.68 14.75 9.45
C GLY A 403 22.91 15.92 10.07
N MET A 404 21.65 15.72 10.41
CA MET A 404 20.76 16.73 11.01
C MET A 404 20.66 16.62 12.55
N ALA A 405 21.42 15.74 13.19
CA ALA A 405 21.31 15.46 14.64
C ALA A 405 21.55 16.69 15.53
N GLY A 406 22.26 17.72 15.04
CA GLY A 406 22.49 18.98 15.74
C GLY A 406 21.40 20.05 15.47
N GLU A 407 20.47 19.81 14.56
CA GLU A 407 19.40 20.75 14.27
C GLU A 407 18.32 20.72 15.38
N PRO A 408 17.82 21.87 15.82
CA PRO A 408 16.74 21.90 16.81
C PRO A 408 15.47 21.25 16.25
N ALA A 409 14.66 20.69 17.13
CA ALA A 409 13.34 20.18 16.77
C ALA A 409 12.46 21.31 16.22
N GLY A 410 11.69 21.05 15.16
CA GLY A 410 10.72 22.00 14.64
C GLY A 410 9.69 22.43 15.68
N THR A 411 9.41 23.71 15.79
CA THR A 411 8.47 24.28 16.77
C THR A 411 7.26 24.96 16.13
N GLY A 412 7.17 24.96 14.80
CA GLY A 412 6.07 25.60 14.08
C GLY A 412 4.72 24.91 14.32
N THR A 413 3.67 25.70 14.25
CA THR A 413 2.28 25.25 14.19
C THR A 413 1.66 25.71 12.88
N VAL A 414 0.55 25.09 12.44
CA VAL A 414 -0.21 25.53 11.25
C VAL A 414 -0.55 27.01 11.36
N ALA A 415 -1.14 27.44 12.48
CA ALA A 415 -1.50 28.86 12.68
C ALA A 415 -0.29 29.79 12.64
N GLY A 416 0.86 29.38 13.18
CA GLY A 416 2.06 30.21 13.25
C GLY A 416 2.83 30.33 11.94
N LEU A 417 2.87 29.29 11.14
CA LEU A 417 3.62 29.28 9.88
C LEU A 417 2.75 29.66 8.68
N ASP A 418 1.48 29.24 8.66
CA ASP A 418 0.59 29.47 7.52
C ASP A 418 -0.31 30.69 7.71
N GLY A 419 -0.29 31.32 8.89
CA GLY A 419 -1.07 32.53 9.19
C GLY A 419 -2.58 32.29 9.27
N VAL A 420 -3.02 31.05 9.38
CA VAL A 420 -4.42 30.66 9.54
C VAL A 420 -4.80 30.85 11.01
N LYS A 421 -5.85 31.67 11.25
CA LYS A 421 -6.40 31.90 12.60
C LYS A 421 -7.46 30.88 12.95
#